data_ea8ee92adebaf5671ccce8caa66c2f5c
#
_entry.id   ea8ee92adebaf5671ccce8caa66c2f5c
#
_cell.length_a   1.000
_cell.length_b   1.000
_cell.length_c   1.000
_cell.angle_alpha   90.00
_cell.angle_beta   90.00
_cell.angle_gamma   90.00
#
_symmetry.space_group_name_H-M   'P 1'
#
loop_
_entity.id
_entity.type
_entity.pdbx_description
1 polymer ?
#
loop_
_entity_poly.entity_id
_entity_poly.type
_entity_poly.pdbx_seq_one_letter_code
_entity_poly.pdbx_strand_id
1 'polypeptide(L)'
;PNVSFKEWEKFLGACLEDEDIKIKTACINMIKNANISSYSKKLTSRISSQEIQDEEKIPLLETLAVLKTKESIPIIINILSGTRSQRESLKVRQTALQAIFAIDPDKASESIQSLLDSVLFPETLKSEALQLLEKNPSGAKVLFAYFDSGKCDPNLLPAISECLKKYGLKSSEGKNLNSLLLKKALLSDNNLSQLKLFEASMKSSASLERGKEIFLNANNQSCIICHAINKNDTTIGPDLAFIQKMETAKIIRSLLDPAHEINPVHSTFELKTKSGKTFIGVKIRSAENQILLADATGTISTFKKNEIASLIPLKSSIMPDNLSSQLSYRELLDLVFFLKDPTNSKSFSGTSYVGQIKLNKGLEDSKSVLISARNDGFFNLQKYTQGTSEQLSFHFYLNSNNQSKSLVSVTSRDSFELRINTVLKTEQQIKKSNTNYTFDLDLNPGSNLIEIDFSKGKRLEGFYLHFTGDDINGSSINYNPALKD
;
A
#
# COMPACT_ATOMS: atom_id res chain seq x y z
N PRO A 1 1.60 60.08 -28.98
CA PRO A 1 1.57 59.60 -30.37
C PRO A 1 1.01 58.18 -30.36
N ASN A 2 -0.18 58.03 -30.95
CA ASN A 2 -0.79 56.72 -31.14
C ASN A 2 -0.08 56.03 -32.31
N VAL A 3 0.91 55.19 -32.01
CA VAL A 3 1.54 54.34 -33.02
C VAL A 3 0.51 53.28 -33.43
N SER A 4 0.24 53.14 -34.72
CA SER A 4 -0.70 52.15 -35.23
C SER A 4 -0.13 50.73 -35.03
N PHE A 5 -1.01 49.71 -34.88
CA PHE A 5 -0.60 48.30 -34.74
C PHE A 5 0.29 47.87 -35.93
N LYS A 6 0.06 48.38 -37.12
CA LYS A 6 0.84 48.07 -38.32
C LYS A 6 2.26 48.67 -38.28
N GLU A 7 2.44 49.83 -37.65
CA GLU A 7 3.75 50.43 -37.42
C GLU A 7 4.53 49.67 -36.37
N TRP A 8 3.86 49.21 -35.32
CA TRP A 8 4.43 48.31 -34.32
C TRP A 8 4.91 46.99 -34.93
N GLU A 9 4.11 46.35 -35.78
CA GLU A 9 4.52 45.11 -36.49
C GLU A 9 5.75 45.34 -37.35
N LYS A 10 5.79 46.44 -38.10
CA LYS A 10 6.95 46.77 -38.91
C LYS A 10 8.21 47.00 -38.08
N PHE A 11 8.07 47.70 -36.94
CA PHE A 11 9.16 47.95 -36.00
C PHE A 11 9.68 46.64 -35.40
N LEU A 12 8.82 45.80 -34.86
CA LEU A 12 9.19 44.51 -34.29
C LEU A 12 9.82 43.57 -35.34
N GLY A 13 9.30 43.64 -36.56
CA GLY A 13 9.87 42.86 -37.69
C GLY A 13 11.30 43.27 -38.00
N ALA A 14 11.62 44.56 -37.98
CA ALA A 14 12.99 45.09 -38.19
C ALA A 14 13.92 44.74 -37.03
N CYS A 15 13.46 44.91 -35.79
CA CYS A 15 14.25 44.57 -34.59
C CYS A 15 14.63 43.08 -34.47
N LEU A 16 13.80 42.19 -34.98
CA LEU A 16 14.11 40.76 -35.01
C LEU A 16 15.23 40.40 -36.01
N GLU A 17 15.46 41.21 -36.99
CA GLU A 17 16.52 41.05 -38.01
C GLU A 17 17.76 41.90 -37.70
N ASP A 18 17.79 42.65 -36.60
CA ASP A 18 18.92 43.48 -36.20
C ASP A 18 20.20 42.66 -36.03
N GLU A 19 21.36 43.26 -36.21
CA GLU A 19 22.64 42.58 -35.98
C GLU A 19 22.96 42.44 -34.48
N ASP A 20 22.52 43.41 -33.65
CA ASP A 20 22.76 43.40 -32.22
C ASP A 20 21.81 42.42 -31.50
N ILE A 21 22.42 41.40 -30.86
CA ILE A 21 21.72 40.39 -30.08
C ILE A 21 20.87 40.97 -28.95
N LYS A 22 21.27 42.11 -28.38
CA LYS A 22 20.51 42.78 -27.31
C LYS A 22 19.21 43.38 -27.84
N ILE A 23 19.23 43.94 -29.04
CA ILE A 23 18.05 44.50 -29.70
C ILE A 23 17.09 43.36 -30.04
N LYS A 24 17.60 42.25 -30.63
CA LYS A 24 16.78 41.06 -30.92
C LYS A 24 16.13 40.53 -29.66
N THR A 25 16.91 40.33 -28.60
CA THR A 25 16.41 39.81 -27.33
C THR A 25 15.36 40.72 -26.70
N ALA A 26 15.58 42.02 -26.72
CA ALA A 26 14.60 43.00 -26.26
C ALA A 26 13.29 42.91 -27.06
N CYS A 27 13.38 42.79 -28.37
CA CYS A 27 12.22 42.60 -29.24
C CYS A 27 11.45 41.32 -28.93
N ILE A 28 12.15 40.20 -28.80
CA ILE A 28 11.56 38.92 -28.43
C ILE A 28 10.81 39.02 -27.09
N ASN A 29 11.42 39.68 -26.10
CA ASN A 29 10.78 39.94 -24.81
C ASN A 29 9.55 40.87 -24.91
N MET A 30 9.57 41.86 -25.80
CA MET A 30 8.40 42.70 -26.08
C MET A 30 7.25 41.89 -26.66
N ILE A 31 7.54 41.01 -27.64
CA ILE A 31 6.54 40.10 -28.23
C ILE A 31 5.96 39.18 -27.14
N LYS A 32 6.83 38.62 -26.25
CA LYS A 32 6.43 37.80 -25.11
C LYS A 32 5.48 38.52 -24.17
N ASN A 33 5.89 39.71 -23.72
CA ASN A 33 5.15 40.48 -22.71
C ASN A 33 3.81 41.04 -23.28
N ALA A 34 3.77 41.38 -24.55
CA ALA A 34 2.55 41.81 -25.22
C ALA A 34 1.70 40.66 -25.77
N ASN A 35 2.16 39.40 -25.61
CA ASN A 35 1.48 38.19 -26.08
C ASN A 35 1.07 38.23 -27.57
N ILE A 36 2.00 38.68 -28.45
CA ILE A 36 1.72 38.90 -29.87
C ILE A 36 1.85 37.59 -30.65
N SER A 37 0.77 36.85 -30.76
CA SER A 37 0.73 35.52 -31.38
C SER A 37 0.99 35.52 -32.90
N SER A 38 0.80 36.65 -33.61
CA SER A 38 1.12 36.76 -35.04
C SER A 38 2.59 36.47 -35.38
N TYR A 39 3.48 36.60 -34.38
CA TYR A 39 4.91 36.28 -34.52
C TYR A 39 5.29 34.83 -34.34
N SER A 40 4.38 33.95 -33.89
CA SER A 40 4.68 32.56 -33.59
C SER A 40 5.43 31.83 -34.71
N LYS A 41 4.98 31.96 -35.95
CA LYS A 41 5.64 31.34 -37.12
C LYS A 41 7.05 31.86 -37.35
N LYS A 42 7.25 33.19 -37.24
CA LYS A 42 8.56 33.83 -37.44
C LYS A 42 9.54 33.40 -36.36
N LEU A 43 9.11 33.34 -35.10
CA LEU A 43 9.94 32.89 -33.98
C LEU A 43 10.27 31.39 -34.09
N THR A 44 9.33 30.56 -34.55
CA THR A 44 9.56 29.11 -34.80
C THR A 44 10.56 28.89 -35.92
N SER A 45 10.47 29.67 -37.03
CA SER A 45 11.46 29.61 -38.11
C SER A 45 12.84 30.03 -37.62
N ARG A 46 12.92 31.08 -36.79
CA ARG A 46 14.17 31.58 -36.27
C ARG A 46 14.88 30.58 -35.36
N ILE A 47 14.17 29.96 -34.41
CA ILE A 47 14.78 28.94 -33.49
C ILE A 47 15.23 27.68 -34.26
N SER A 48 14.75 27.50 -35.48
CA SER A 48 15.18 26.39 -36.36
C SER A 48 16.56 26.64 -37.00
N SER A 49 17.02 27.89 -37.06
CA SER A 49 18.32 28.24 -37.63
C SER A 49 19.47 27.64 -36.79
N GLN A 50 20.54 27.19 -37.47
CA GLN A 50 21.71 26.60 -36.81
C GLN A 50 22.68 27.64 -36.25
N GLU A 51 22.54 28.89 -36.66
CA GLU A 51 23.48 29.97 -36.34
C GLU A 51 23.11 30.81 -35.11
N ILE A 52 22.11 30.38 -34.32
CA ILE A 52 21.61 31.16 -33.18
C ILE A 52 22.41 30.78 -31.92
N GLN A 53 22.81 31.83 -31.18
CA GLN A 53 23.49 31.71 -29.88
C GLN A 53 22.48 31.41 -28.75
N ASP A 54 22.98 30.91 -27.63
CA ASP A 54 22.15 30.54 -26.45
C ASP A 54 21.40 31.77 -25.88
N GLU A 55 22.01 32.96 -25.93
CA GLU A 55 21.44 34.23 -25.49
C GLU A 55 20.16 34.59 -26.25
N GLU A 56 19.99 34.14 -27.47
CA GLU A 56 18.78 34.32 -28.26
C GLU A 56 17.83 33.13 -28.14
N LYS A 57 18.35 31.89 -28.02
CA LYS A 57 17.52 30.67 -27.92
C LYS A 57 16.65 30.67 -26.69
N ILE A 58 17.19 31.10 -25.55
CA ILE A 58 16.45 31.09 -24.27
C ILE A 58 15.19 31.97 -24.35
N PRO A 59 15.28 33.29 -24.70
CA PRO A 59 14.08 34.11 -24.82
C PRO A 59 13.12 33.68 -25.93
N LEU A 60 13.63 33.06 -27.02
CA LEU A 60 12.77 32.47 -28.05
C LEU A 60 11.93 31.31 -27.48
N LEU A 61 12.55 30.37 -26.76
CA LEU A 61 11.85 29.25 -26.12
C LEU A 61 10.81 29.73 -25.12
N GLU A 62 11.17 30.69 -24.28
CA GLU A 62 10.23 31.30 -23.30
C GLU A 62 9.05 31.97 -23.99
N THR A 63 9.30 32.66 -25.09
CA THR A 63 8.25 33.34 -25.85
C THR A 63 7.31 32.36 -26.53
N LEU A 64 7.85 31.33 -27.18
CA LEU A 64 7.05 30.25 -27.78
C LEU A 64 6.20 29.53 -26.75
N ALA A 65 6.72 29.37 -25.51
CA ALA A 65 5.98 28.81 -24.39
C ALA A 65 4.78 29.68 -23.96
N VAL A 66 5.00 31.01 -23.84
CA VAL A 66 3.94 31.96 -23.50
C VAL A 66 2.87 32.02 -24.59
N LEU A 67 3.30 32.07 -25.87
CA LEU A 67 2.41 32.08 -27.03
C LEU A 67 1.71 30.74 -27.30
N LYS A 68 2.03 29.67 -26.55
CA LYS A 68 1.49 28.33 -26.74
C LYS A 68 1.64 27.80 -28.18
N THR A 69 2.80 28.02 -28.78
CA THR A 69 3.07 27.75 -30.21
C THR A 69 3.29 26.25 -30.43
N LYS A 70 2.26 25.48 -30.75
CA LYS A 70 2.34 24.02 -30.95
C LYS A 70 3.24 23.62 -32.12
N GLU A 71 3.33 24.42 -33.15
CA GLU A 71 4.17 24.19 -34.32
C GLU A 71 5.68 24.16 -33.99
N SER A 72 6.08 24.72 -32.85
CA SER A 72 7.47 24.69 -32.37
C SER A 72 7.85 23.39 -31.66
N ILE A 73 6.90 22.52 -31.31
CA ILE A 73 7.13 21.28 -30.53
C ILE A 73 8.21 20.38 -31.16
N PRO A 74 8.20 20.07 -32.47
CA PRO A 74 9.24 19.20 -33.07
C PRO A 74 10.66 19.76 -32.92
N ILE A 75 10.80 21.06 -33.01
CA ILE A 75 12.09 21.73 -32.87
C ILE A 75 12.56 21.71 -31.41
N ILE A 76 11.66 21.98 -30.49
CA ILE A 76 11.95 21.91 -29.05
C ILE A 76 12.38 20.49 -28.65
N ILE A 77 11.75 19.44 -29.17
CA ILE A 77 12.14 18.05 -28.96
C ILE A 77 13.56 17.78 -29.48
N ASN A 78 13.89 18.30 -30.65
CA ASN A 78 15.25 18.17 -31.22
C ASN A 78 16.31 18.87 -30.35
N ILE A 79 15.99 20.03 -29.77
CA ILE A 79 16.85 20.72 -28.80
C ILE A 79 17.04 19.87 -27.55
N LEU A 80 15.95 19.29 -27.02
CA LEU A 80 15.97 18.42 -25.85
C LEU A 80 16.78 17.15 -26.05
N SER A 81 16.65 16.49 -27.19
CA SER A 81 17.30 15.22 -27.48
C SER A 81 18.82 15.33 -27.52
N GLY A 82 19.36 16.52 -27.79
CA GLY A 82 20.80 16.74 -27.97
C GLY A 82 21.38 16.10 -29.23
N THR A 83 20.53 15.76 -30.21
CA THR A 83 20.92 15.10 -31.47
C THR A 83 21.34 16.09 -32.54
N ARG A 84 21.25 17.38 -32.30
CA ARG A 84 21.75 18.41 -33.23
C ARG A 84 23.26 18.38 -33.33
N SER A 85 23.77 18.77 -34.49
CA SER A 85 25.19 18.88 -34.80
C SER A 85 25.98 19.79 -33.85
N GLN A 86 25.34 20.75 -33.25
CA GLN A 86 25.85 21.57 -32.14
C GLN A 86 25.20 21.17 -30.85
N ARG A 87 26.03 20.87 -29.86
CA ARG A 87 25.56 20.53 -28.49
C ARG A 87 24.99 21.75 -27.84
N GLU A 88 23.66 21.75 -27.66
CA GLU A 88 22.96 22.77 -26.90
C GLU A 88 23.45 22.82 -25.45
N SER A 89 23.58 24.01 -24.87
CA SER A 89 23.92 24.12 -23.45
C SER A 89 22.85 23.49 -22.54
N LEU A 90 23.24 23.10 -21.34
CA LEU A 90 22.31 22.57 -20.36
C LEU A 90 21.16 23.56 -20.11
N LYS A 91 21.45 24.87 -20.04
CA LYS A 91 20.46 25.93 -19.78
C LYS A 91 19.43 26.02 -20.90
N VAL A 92 19.84 25.94 -22.15
CA VAL A 92 18.92 25.92 -23.30
C VAL A 92 18.02 24.67 -23.24
N ARG A 93 18.59 23.53 -22.95
CA ARG A 93 17.83 22.28 -22.84
C ARG A 93 16.85 22.29 -21.68
N GLN A 94 17.20 22.88 -20.53
CA GLN A 94 16.28 23.09 -19.39
C GLN A 94 15.12 24.01 -19.80
N THR A 95 15.42 25.14 -20.47
CA THR A 95 14.37 26.06 -20.95
C THR A 95 13.47 25.37 -21.99
N ALA A 96 14.04 24.54 -22.87
CA ALA A 96 13.26 23.76 -23.83
C ALA A 96 12.32 22.76 -23.14
N LEU A 97 12.80 22.11 -22.09
CA LEU A 97 11.99 21.20 -21.28
C LEU A 97 10.81 21.91 -20.63
N GLN A 98 11.04 23.07 -20.03
CA GLN A 98 9.97 23.89 -19.43
C GLN A 98 9.01 24.40 -20.50
N ALA A 99 9.52 24.84 -21.67
CA ALA A 99 8.73 25.33 -22.77
C ALA A 99 7.76 24.28 -23.33
N ILE A 100 8.23 23.06 -23.59
CA ILE A 100 7.36 22.00 -24.14
C ILE A 100 6.23 21.63 -23.19
N PHE A 101 6.51 21.54 -21.86
CA PHE A 101 5.46 21.30 -20.86
C PHE A 101 4.48 22.47 -20.75
N ALA A 102 4.97 23.71 -20.94
CA ALA A 102 4.11 24.88 -20.96
C ALA A 102 3.22 24.91 -22.20
N ILE A 103 3.71 24.49 -23.39
CA ILE A 103 2.96 24.52 -24.66
C ILE A 103 1.91 23.40 -24.68
N ASP A 104 2.34 22.15 -24.51
CA ASP A 104 1.49 20.96 -24.59
C ASP A 104 2.03 19.89 -23.65
N PRO A 105 1.48 19.78 -22.42
CA PRO A 105 1.91 18.81 -21.43
C PRO A 105 1.80 17.35 -21.89
N ASP A 106 0.81 17.02 -22.73
CA ASP A 106 0.59 15.66 -23.19
C ASP A 106 1.66 15.25 -24.20
N LYS A 107 1.94 16.10 -25.18
CA LYS A 107 3.04 15.89 -26.14
C LYS A 107 4.42 15.91 -25.45
N ALA A 108 4.59 16.77 -24.44
CA ALA A 108 5.79 16.77 -23.62
C ALA A 108 6.00 15.41 -22.95
N SER A 109 4.97 14.87 -22.29
CA SER A 109 5.02 13.60 -21.60
C SER A 109 5.37 12.44 -22.55
N GLU A 110 4.72 12.35 -23.71
CA GLU A 110 5.03 11.35 -24.75
C GLU A 110 6.50 11.43 -25.22
N SER A 111 7.00 12.64 -25.44
CA SER A 111 8.36 12.86 -25.93
C SER A 111 9.41 12.53 -24.87
N ILE A 112 9.17 12.87 -23.63
CA ILE A 112 10.09 12.62 -22.52
C ILE A 112 10.26 11.13 -22.28
N GLN A 113 9.23 10.31 -22.45
CA GLN A 113 9.33 8.86 -22.27
C GLN A 113 10.50 8.26 -23.05
N SER A 114 10.69 8.66 -24.31
CA SER A 114 11.79 8.16 -25.16
C SER A 114 13.16 8.73 -24.76
N LEU A 115 13.19 9.90 -24.11
CA LEU A 115 14.41 10.57 -23.70
C LEU A 115 14.95 10.09 -22.35
N LEU A 116 14.08 9.59 -21.45
CA LEU A 116 14.49 9.13 -20.11
C LEU A 116 15.57 8.03 -20.17
N ASP A 117 15.53 7.19 -21.18
CA ASP A 117 16.52 6.11 -21.40
C ASP A 117 17.75 6.54 -22.20
N SER A 118 17.75 7.77 -22.73
CA SER A 118 18.83 8.25 -23.58
C SER A 118 20.06 8.66 -22.78
N VAL A 119 21.24 8.17 -23.21
CA VAL A 119 22.56 8.60 -22.66
C VAL A 119 22.83 10.08 -22.91
N LEU A 120 22.18 10.66 -23.92
CA LEU A 120 22.30 12.07 -24.25
C LEU A 120 21.42 12.96 -23.37
N PHE A 121 20.57 12.37 -22.53
CA PHE A 121 19.70 13.09 -21.61
C PHE A 121 20.29 13.08 -20.19
N PRO A 122 20.95 14.16 -19.74
CA PRO A 122 21.69 14.18 -18.48
C PRO A 122 20.79 13.98 -17.27
N GLU A 123 21.33 13.45 -16.18
CA GLU A 123 20.58 13.19 -14.93
C GLU A 123 19.90 14.45 -14.37
N THR A 124 20.50 15.63 -14.53
CA THR A 124 19.88 16.90 -14.13
C THR A 124 18.59 17.19 -14.90
N LEU A 125 18.56 16.89 -16.21
CA LEU A 125 17.34 17.03 -17.03
C LEU A 125 16.34 15.92 -16.73
N LYS A 126 16.79 14.69 -16.43
CA LYS A 126 15.90 13.61 -16.01
C LYS A 126 15.16 13.99 -14.74
N SER A 127 15.88 14.46 -13.72
CA SER A 127 15.27 14.90 -12.45
C SER A 127 14.23 16.00 -12.65
N GLU A 128 14.54 17.01 -13.48
CA GLU A 128 13.61 18.08 -13.80
C GLU A 128 12.40 17.60 -14.61
N ALA A 129 12.62 16.71 -15.57
CA ALA A 129 11.55 16.10 -16.37
C ALA A 129 10.59 15.28 -15.49
N LEU A 130 11.13 14.50 -14.55
CA LEU A 130 10.32 13.73 -13.60
C LEU A 130 9.44 14.62 -12.73
N GLN A 131 9.99 15.76 -12.23
CA GLN A 131 9.22 16.76 -11.47
C GLN A 131 8.10 17.42 -12.30
N LEU A 132 8.32 17.61 -13.59
CA LEU A 132 7.30 18.17 -14.50
C LEU A 132 6.24 17.12 -14.84
N LEU A 133 6.64 15.87 -15.05
CA LEU A 133 5.72 14.74 -15.24
C LEU A 133 4.80 14.55 -14.03
N GLU A 134 5.32 14.67 -12.79
CA GLU A 134 4.53 14.57 -11.56
C GLU A 134 3.37 15.57 -11.48
N LYS A 135 3.47 16.68 -12.17
CA LYS A 135 2.45 17.74 -12.16
C LYS A 135 1.36 17.55 -13.22
N ASN A 136 1.47 16.52 -14.04
CA ASN A 136 0.63 16.34 -15.21
C ASN A 136 -0.06 14.96 -15.24
N PRO A 137 -1.37 14.88 -15.53
CA PRO A 137 -2.08 13.62 -15.67
C PRO A 137 -1.45 12.65 -16.68
N SER A 138 -1.01 13.14 -17.82
CA SER A 138 -0.33 12.31 -18.85
C SER A 138 1.02 11.78 -18.39
N GLY A 139 1.69 12.51 -17.49
CA GLY A 139 2.96 12.11 -16.90
C GLY A 139 2.85 10.87 -16.03
N ALA A 140 1.69 10.62 -15.41
CA ALA A 140 1.48 9.46 -14.57
C ALA A 140 1.75 8.12 -15.30
N LYS A 141 1.31 8.00 -16.56
CA LYS A 141 1.57 6.80 -17.38
C LYS A 141 3.04 6.64 -17.72
N VAL A 142 3.71 7.75 -18.05
CA VAL A 142 5.14 7.78 -18.36
C VAL A 142 5.97 7.38 -17.16
N LEU A 143 5.66 7.92 -15.98
CA LEU A 143 6.33 7.59 -14.72
C LEU A 143 6.15 6.12 -14.35
N PHE A 144 4.95 5.58 -14.53
CA PHE A 144 4.72 4.15 -14.31
C PHE A 144 5.53 3.29 -15.29
N ALA A 145 5.52 3.62 -16.59
CA ALA A 145 6.28 2.88 -17.61
C ALA A 145 7.79 2.95 -17.33
N TYR A 146 8.30 4.09 -16.89
CA TYR A 146 9.70 4.26 -16.50
C TYR A 146 10.06 3.38 -15.30
N PHE A 147 9.22 3.35 -14.28
CA PHE A 147 9.40 2.41 -13.14
C PHE A 147 9.36 0.95 -13.61
N ASP A 148 8.38 0.61 -14.45
CA ASP A 148 8.16 -0.76 -14.95
C ASP A 148 9.31 -1.30 -15.81
N SER A 149 10.07 -0.40 -16.47
CA SER A 149 11.28 -0.76 -17.23
C SER A 149 12.42 -1.28 -16.37
N GLY A 150 12.36 -1.12 -15.05
CA GLY A 150 13.42 -1.50 -14.10
C GLY A 150 14.64 -0.58 -14.09
N LYS A 151 14.63 0.52 -14.85
CA LYS A 151 15.71 1.52 -14.93
C LYS A 151 15.54 2.69 -13.98
N CYS A 152 14.38 2.78 -13.35
CA CYS A 152 14.05 3.86 -12.43
C CYS A 152 14.86 3.75 -11.14
N ASP A 153 15.41 4.87 -10.67
CA ASP A 153 16.01 4.94 -9.33
C ASP A 153 14.94 4.62 -8.28
N PRO A 154 15.17 3.64 -7.41
CA PRO A 154 14.26 3.30 -6.31
C PRO A 154 13.87 4.49 -5.42
N ASN A 155 14.73 5.49 -5.27
CA ASN A 155 14.46 6.69 -4.48
C ASN A 155 13.34 7.58 -5.07
N LEU A 156 12.98 7.39 -6.34
CA LEU A 156 11.89 8.11 -6.99
C LEU A 156 10.51 7.48 -6.72
N LEU A 157 10.47 6.29 -6.14
CA LEU A 157 9.22 5.57 -5.87
C LEU A 157 8.19 6.40 -5.08
N PRO A 158 8.55 7.16 -4.04
CA PRO A 158 7.60 8.02 -3.33
C PRO A 158 6.95 9.07 -4.23
N ALA A 159 7.76 9.78 -5.02
CA ALA A 159 7.29 10.84 -5.91
C ALA A 159 6.39 10.29 -7.04
N ILE A 160 6.81 9.17 -7.65
CA ILE A 160 6.01 8.47 -8.66
C ILE A 160 4.66 8.03 -8.06
N SER A 161 4.67 7.45 -6.86
CA SER A 161 3.44 7.01 -6.19
C SER A 161 2.49 8.18 -5.89
N GLU A 162 2.99 9.33 -5.45
CA GLU A 162 2.17 10.54 -5.24
C GLU A 162 1.52 11.00 -6.54
N CYS A 163 2.28 11.05 -7.63
CA CYS A 163 1.75 11.39 -8.95
C CYS A 163 0.67 10.41 -9.40
N LEU A 164 0.94 9.10 -9.28
CA LEU A 164 0.01 8.06 -9.68
C LEU A 164 -1.27 8.05 -8.83
N LYS A 165 -1.17 8.35 -7.54
CA LYS A 165 -2.35 8.51 -6.67
C LYS A 165 -3.19 9.70 -7.14
N LYS A 166 -2.56 10.82 -7.45
CA LYS A 166 -3.24 12.05 -7.84
C LYS A 166 -3.90 11.95 -9.22
N TYR A 167 -3.19 11.39 -10.19
CA TYR A 167 -3.55 11.41 -11.60
C TYR A 167 -3.69 10.02 -12.23
N GLY A 168 -3.23 8.98 -11.53
CA GLY A 168 -3.25 7.58 -11.97
C GLY A 168 -4.66 7.05 -12.04
N LEU A 169 -5.45 7.72 -12.83
CA LEU A 169 -6.81 7.37 -13.12
C LEU A 169 -6.90 5.93 -13.58
N LYS A 170 -8.03 5.34 -13.34
CA LYS A 170 -8.44 4.07 -13.90
C LYS A 170 -8.08 4.09 -15.39
N SER A 171 -7.13 3.25 -15.78
CA SER A 171 -6.90 2.99 -17.20
C SER A 171 -8.21 2.53 -17.83
N SER A 172 -8.32 2.52 -19.16
CA SER A 172 -9.46 1.95 -19.87
C SER A 172 -9.80 0.51 -19.43
N GLU A 173 -8.88 -0.19 -18.80
CA GLU A 173 -9.03 -1.52 -18.20
C GLU A 173 -9.42 -1.50 -16.70
N GLY A 174 -9.68 -0.35 -16.11
CA GLY A 174 -10.03 -0.22 -14.68
C GLY A 174 -8.87 -0.42 -13.70
N LYS A 175 -7.63 -0.52 -14.16
CA LYS A 175 -6.45 -0.73 -13.32
C LYS A 175 -5.98 0.59 -12.70
N ASN A 176 -5.70 0.55 -11.40
CA ASN A 176 -5.08 1.68 -10.71
C ASN A 176 -3.56 1.55 -10.77
N LEU A 177 -2.91 2.47 -11.49
CA LEU A 177 -1.46 2.44 -11.69
C LEU A 177 -0.68 2.55 -10.37
N ASN A 178 -1.16 3.32 -9.40
CA ASN A 178 -0.51 3.40 -8.09
C ASN A 178 -0.56 2.06 -7.33
N SER A 179 -1.71 1.38 -7.35
CA SER A 179 -1.82 0.04 -6.76
C SER A 179 -0.87 -0.96 -7.42
N LEU A 180 -0.77 -0.93 -8.75
CA LEU A 180 0.17 -1.79 -9.49
C LEU A 180 1.62 -1.47 -9.14
N LEU A 181 1.99 -0.18 -9.06
CA LEU A 181 3.31 0.27 -8.63
C LEU A 181 3.68 -0.29 -7.25
N LEU A 182 2.81 -0.05 -6.25
CA LEU A 182 3.07 -0.47 -4.86
C LEU A 182 3.18 -1.99 -4.76
N LYS A 183 2.28 -2.74 -5.40
CA LYS A 183 2.34 -4.20 -5.42
C LYS A 183 3.63 -4.71 -6.09
N LYS A 184 4.00 -4.16 -7.23
CA LYS A 184 5.21 -4.53 -7.95
C LYS A 184 6.47 -4.20 -7.15
N ALA A 185 6.53 -3.03 -6.54
CA ALA A 185 7.67 -2.59 -5.75
C ALA A 185 7.83 -3.37 -4.43
N LEU A 186 6.74 -3.65 -3.73
CA LEU A 186 6.78 -4.12 -2.35
C LEU A 186 6.38 -5.59 -2.15
N LEU A 187 5.71 -6.23 -3.13
CA LEU A 187 5.25 -7.62 -3.01
C LEU A 187 5.93 -8.61 -3.97
N SER A 188 6.79 -8.15 -4.89
CA SER A 188 7.52 -9.05 -5.80
C SER A 188 8.58 -9.89 -5.04
N ASP A 189 8.93 -11.06 -5.58
CA ASP A 189 9.89 -11.98 -4.94
C ASP A 189 11.30 -11.38 -4.78
N ASN A 190 11.67 -10.42 -5.62
CA ASN A 190 12.97 -9.74 -5.60
C ASN A 190 12.94 -8.36 -4.91
N ASN A 191 12.02 -8.13 -4.00
CA ASN A 191 11.77 -6.81 -3.42
C ASN A 191 12.60 -6.47 -2.16
N LEU A 192 13.57 -7.29 -1.79
CA LEU A 192 14.32 -7.11 -0.53
C LEU A 192 15.00 -5.73 -0.43
N SER A 193 15.53 -5.21 -1.51
CA SER A 193 16.13 -3.87 -1.57
C SER A 193 15.09 -2.77 -1.35
N GLN A 194 13.92 -2.91 -1.95
CA GLN A 194 12.80 -1.98 -1.80
C GLN A 194 12.22 -1.98 -0.38
N LEU A 195 12.10 -3.16 0.23
CA LEU A 195 11.66 -3.28 1.62
C LEU A 195 12.67 -2.66 2.59
N LYS A 196 13.97 -2.88 2.40
CA LYS A 196 15.01 -2.21 3.20
C LYS A 196 14.95 -0.70 3.06
N LEU A 197 14.74 -0.19 1.85
CA LEU A 197 14.60 1.24 1.58
C LEU A 197 13.32 1.79 2.25
N PHE A 198 12.22 1.05 2.20
CA PHE A 198 10.99 1.39 2.90
C PHE A 198 11.21 1.48 4.41
N GLU A 199 11.86 0.51 5.03
CA GLU A 199 12.16 0.51 6.46
C GLU A 199 13.11 1.64 6.87
N ALA A 200 14.10 1.96 6.03
CA ALA A 200 15.00 3.10 6.26
C ALA A 200 14.23 4.42 6.19
N SER A 201 13.38 4.59 5.17
CA SER A 201 12.53 5.77 4.99
C SER A 201 11.51 5.91 6.11
N MET A 202 10.98 4.79 6.62
CA MET A 202 10.06 4.78 7.76
C MET A 202 10.72 5.37 9.01
N LYS A 203 11.98 5.03 9.28
CA LYS A 203 12.72 5.56 10.43
C LYS A 203 13.09 7.04 10.30
N SER A 204 13.30 7.53 9.09
CA SER A 204 13.83 8.89 8.83
C SER A 204 12.74 9.93 8.50
N SER A 205 11.60 9.53 7.95
CA SER A 205 10.63 10.48 7.38
C SER A 205 9.16 10.20 7.68
N ALA A 206 8.83 9.05 8.30
CA ALA A 206 7.45 8.74 8.65
C ALA A 206 6.94 9.59 9.82
N SER A 207 5.63 9.79 9.85
CA SER A 207 4.93 10.54 10.90
C SER A 207 3.85 9.69 11.54
N LEU A 208 3.94 9.54 12.86
CA LEU A 208 2.92 8.86 13.67
C LEU A 208 1.57 9.55 13.56
N GLU A 209 1.55 10.89 13.59
CA GLU A 209 0.31 11.66 13.56
C GLU A 209 -0.41 11.48 12.22
N ARG A 210 0.31 11.60 11.09
CA ARG A 210 -0.29 11.33 9.77
C ARG A 210 -0.75 9.89 9.64
N GLY A 211 0.04 8.91 10.13
CA GLY A 211 -0.37 7.50 10.13
C GLY A 211 -1.64 7.25 10.94
N LYS A 212 -1.76 7.90 12.09
CA LYS A 212 -2.98 7.88 12.92
C LYS A 212 -4.17 8.53 12.21
N GLU A 213 -3.97 9.68 11.57
CA GLU A 213 -5.01 10.33 10.77
C GLU A 213 -5.51 9.44 9.64
N ILE A 214 -4.59 8.76 8.92
CA ILE A 214 -4.94 7.82 7.86
C ILE A 214 -5.77 6.66 8.43
N PHE A 215 -5.36 6.11 9.58
CA PHE A 215 -6.07 5.01 10.24
C PHE A 215 -7.48 5.39 10.67
N LEU A 216 -7.66 6.60 11.21
CA LEU A 216 -8.92 7.09 11.74
C LEU A 216 -9.83 7.71 10.68
N ASN A 217 -9.26 8.34 9.65
CA ASN A 217 -9.94 9.31 8.78
C ASN A 217 -9.94 8.94 7.29
N ALA A 218 -9.66 7.71 6.92
CA ALA A 218 -9.68 7.33 5.51
C ALA A 218 -11.08 7.59 4.93
N ASN A 219 -11.21 8.60 4.10
CA ASN A 219 -12.43 9.04 3.40
C ASN A 219 -13.26 7.83 2.94
N ASN A 220 -14.35 7.53 3.66
CA ASN A 220 -15.30 6.44 3.47
C ASN A 220 -14.78 4.99 3.63
N GLN A 221 -13.50 4.76 3.99
CA GLN A 221 -12.93 3.42 4.22
C GLN A 221 -12.00 3.44 5.43
N SER A 222 -12.49 3.93 6.56
CA SER A 222 -11.73 4.01 7.81
C SER A 222 -11.37 2.62 8.32
N CYS A 223 -10.09 2.38 8.60
CA CYS A 223 -9.60 1.13 9.18
C CYS A 223 -10.32 0.79 10.49
N ILE A 224 -10.67 1.82 11.28
CA ILE A 224 -11.35 1.69 12.58
C ILE A 224 -12.78 1.13 12.47
N ILE A 225 -13.40 1.16 11.29
CA ILE A 225 -14.72 0.52 11.09
C ILE A 225 -14.64 -0.98 11.31
N CYS A 226 -13.54 -1.59 10.85
CA CYS A 226 -13.37 -3.04 10.89
C CYS A 226 -12.37 -3.49 11.96
N HIS A 227 -11.36 -2.67 12.28
CA HIS A 227 -10.29 -3.02 13.19
C HIS A 227 -10.42 -2.26 14.50
N ALA A 228 -10.36 -2.97 15.61
CA ALA A 228 -10.28 -2.34 16.92
C ALA A 228 -8.87 -1.81 17.19
N ILE A 229 -8.87 -0.65 17.80
CA ILE A 229 -7.77 -0.12 18.59
C ILE A 229 -8.35 0.04 19.99
N ASN A 230 -8.13 -0.93 20.85
CA ASN A 230 -8.52 -0.85 22.25
C ASN A 230 -10.05 -0.73 22.49
N LYS A 231 -10.85 -1.62 21.90
CA LYS A 231 -12.26 -1.73 22.24
C LYS A 231 -12.66 -3.18 22.54
N ASN A 232 -13.45 -3.33 23.59
CA ASN A 232 -14.06 -4.58 24.07
C ASN A 232 -15.14 -5.15 23.13
N ASP A 233 -15.25 -4.70 21.89
CA ASP A 233 -16.29 -5.09 20.98
C ASP A 233 -15.80 -6.06 19.93
N THR A 234 -16.66 -6.99 19.53
CA THR A 234 -16.43 -7.89 18.39
C THR A 234 -16.15 -7.07 17.12
N THR A 235 -14.93 -7.22 16.59
CA THR A 235 -14.49 -6.51 15.40
C THR A 235 -14.71 -7.34 14.14
N ILE A 236 -14.96 -6.66 13.03
CA ILE A 236 -15.12 -7.30 11.71
C ILE A 236 -13.80 -7.87 11.22
N GLY A 237 -12.72 -7.08 11.39
CA GLY A 237 -11.35 -7.48 11.13
C GLY A 237 -10.61 -7.88 12.40
N PRO A 238 -9.38 -8.43 12.30
CA PRO A 238 -8.56 -8.75 13.45
C PRO A 238 -8.22 -7.52 14.29
N ASP A 239 -8.12 -7.73 15.60
CA ASP A 239 -7.56 -6.73 16.50
C ASP A 239 -6.09 -6.46 16.16
N LEU A 240 -5.70 -5.21 16.12
CA LEU A 240 -4.36 -4.77 15.75
C LEU A 240 -3.42 -4.60 16.95
N ALA A 241 -3.79 -5.06 18.14
CA ALA A 241 -3.00 -4.91 19.37
C ALA A 241 -1.57 -5.45 19.28
N PHE A 242 -1.35 -6.49 18.50
CA PHE A 242 -0.03 -7.13 18.34
C PHE A 242 0.64 -6.87 16.99
N ILE A 243 0.06 -6.03 16.15
CA ILE A 243 0.58 -5.76 14.81
C ILE A 243 2.00 -5.19 14.83
N GLN A 244 2.38 -4.47 15.89
CA GLN A 244 3.74 -3.92 16.06
C GLN A 244 4.82 -5.02 16.12
N LYS A 245 4.48 -6.24 16.50
CA LYS A 245 5.40 -7.39 16.55
C LYS A 245 5.55 -8.08 15.20
N MET A 246 4.67 -7.80 14.25
CA MET A 246 4.74 -8.38 12.91
C MET A 246 5.85 -7.76 12.09
N GLU A 247 6.43 -8.55 11.18
CA GLU A 247 7.40 -8.05 10.22
C GLU A 247 6.75 -6.98 9.29
N THR A 248 7.50 -5.95 8.96
CA THR A 248 7.05 -4.85 8.09
C THR A 248 6.50 -5.38 6.75
N ALA A 249 7.21 -6.32 6.13
CA ALA A 249 6.80 -6.94 4.87
C ALA A 249 5.41 -7.61 4.96
N LYS A 250 5.10 -8.19 6.10
CA LYS A 250 3.82 -8.86 6.35
C LYS A 250 2.68 -7.86 6.49
N ILE A 251 2.90 -6.77 7.22
CA ILE A 251 1.92 -5.68 7.33
C ILE A 251 1.64 -5.08 5.97
N ILE A 252 2.68 -4.79 5.19
CA ILE A 252 2.56 -4.27 3.82
C ILE A 252 1.76 -5.24 2.95
N ARG A 253 2.05 -6.54 3.00
CA ARG A 253 1.30 -7.55 2.22
C ARG A 253 -0.18 -7.54 2.58
N SER A 254 -0.52 -7.53 3.87
CA SER A 254 -1.93 -7.51 4.31
C SER A 254 -2.68 -6.24 3.85
N LEU A 255 -1.98 -5.11 3.73
CA LEU A 255 -2.55 -3.85 3.23
C LEU A 255 -2.71 -3.82 1.72
N LEU A 256 -1.77 -4.40 0.98
CA LEU A 256 -1.75 -4.37 -0.49
C LEU A 256 -2.46 -5.56 -1.14
N ASP A 257 -2.55 -6.69 -0.43
CA ASP A 257 -3.17 -7.93 -0.90
C ASP A 257 -3.93 -8.63 0.24
N PRO A 258 -5.06 -8.05 0.70
CA PRO A 258 -5.78 -8.51 1.88
C PRO A 258 -6.44 -9.89 1.72
N ALA A 259 -6.53 -10.41 0.49
CA ALA A 259 -7.04 -11.76 0.23
C ALA A 259 -5.96 -12.84 0.23
N HIS A 260 -4.68 -12.47 0.33
CA HIS A 260 -3.56 -13.43 0.27
C HIS A 260 -3.58 -14.45 1.41
N GLU A 261 -3.85 -13.98 2.63
CA GLU A 261 -3.95 -14.82 3.84
C GLU A 261 -5.12 -14.34 4.69
N ILE A 262 -6.22 -15.09 4.72
CA ILE A 262 -7.41 -14.76 5.50
C ILE A 262 -7.53 -15.72 6.68
N ASN A 263 -7.58 -15.15 7.89
CA ASN A 263 -7.93 -15.95 9.08
C ASN A 263 -9.39 -16.42 8.96
N PRO A 264 -9.70 -17.72 9.09
CA PRO A 264 -11.05 -18.26 9.01
C PRO A 264 -12.08 -17.58 9.93
N VAL A 265 -11.66 -17.06 11.07
CA VAL A 265 -12.54 -16.29 11.97
C VAL A 265 -13.09 -15.03 11.31
N HIS A 266 -12.31 -14.42 10.41
CA HIS A 266 -12.66 -13.23 9.64
C HIS A 266 -13.00 -13.55 8.18
N SER A 267 -13.35 -14.81 7.86
CA SER A 267 -13.78 -15.20 6.53
C SER A 267 -15.02 -14.43 6.10
N THR A 268 -15.01 -14.00 4.86
CA THR A 268 -16.18 -13.41 4.21
C THR A 268 -17.15 -14.52 3.80
N PHE A 269 -18.44 -14.32 4.03
CA PHE A 269 -19.49 -15.24 3.65
C PHE A 269 -20.49 -14.59 2.68
N GLU A 270 -20.99 -15.37 1.73
CA GLU A 270 -22.21 -15.08 1.01
C GLU A 270 -23.37 -15.78 1.73
N LEU A 271 -24.34 -15.00 2.22
CA LEU A 271 -25.57 -15.49 2.81
C LEU A 271 -26.72 -15.25 1.85
N LYS A 272 -27.44 -16.32 1.47
CA LYS A 272 -28.68 -16.23 0.70
C LYS A 272 -29.86 -16.56 1.59
N THR A 273 -30.85 -15.69 1.61
CA THR A 273 -32.12 -15.94 2.30
C THR A 273 -33.04 -16.79 1.43
N LYS A 274 -34.02 -17.47 2.04
CA LYS A 274 -35.11 -18.18 1.34
C LYS A 274 -35.97 -17.25 0.50
N SER A 275 -35.99 -15.94 0.82
CA SER A 275 -36.65 -14.92 0.00
C SER A 275 -35.85 -14.46 -1.22
N GLY A 276 -34.66 -15.04 -1.47
CA GLY A 276 -33.79 -14.73 -2.62
C GLY A 276 -32.84 -13.55 -2.43
N LYS A 277 -32.81 -12.89 -1.28
CA LYS A 277 -31.87 -11.80 -1.01
C LYS A 277 -30.48 -12.35 -0.71
N THR A 278 -29.45 -11.70 -1.23
CA THR A 278 -28.03 -12.06 -1.01
C THR A 278 -27.35 -10.97 -0.17
N PHE A 279 -26.54 -11.40 0.79
CA PHE A 279 -25.75 -10.53 1.68
C PHE A 279 -24.32 -11.06 1.72
N ILE A 280 -23.36 -10.15 1.74
CA ILE A 280 -21.92 -10.47 1.83
C ILE A 280 -21.36 -9.81 3.09
N GLY A 281 -20.65 -10.56 3.92
CA GLY A 281 -20.09 -10.03 5.15
C GLY A 281 -19.30 -11.06 5.96
N VAL A 282 -18.71 -10.60 7.05
CA VAL A 282 -18.04 -11.43 8.04
C VAL A 282 -19.04 -11.88 9.10
N LYS A 283 -19.01 -13.14 9.45
CA LYS A 283 -19.83 -13.70 10.53
C LYS A 283 -19.27 -13.30 11.88
N ILE A 284 -19.88 -12.31 12.54
CA ILE A 284 -19.45 -11.82 13.85
C ILE A 284 -19.86 -12.76 14.97
N ARG A 285 -21.11 -13.24 14.95
CA ARG A 285 -21.64 -14.12 16.00
C ARG A 285 -22.61 -15.12 15.40
N SER A 286 -22.60 -16.32 15.98
CA SER A 286 -23.62 -17.34 15.74
C SER A 286 -24.23 -17.72 17.07
N ALA A 287 -25.50 -17.37 17.27
CA ALA A 287 -26.30 -17.82 18.41
C ALA A 287 -27.14 -19.04 18.00
N GLU A 288 -27.84 -19.64 18.93
CA GLU A 288 -28.61 -20.87 18.70
C GLU A 288 -29.55 -20.76 17.48
N ASN A 289 -30.25 -19.63 17.34
CA ASN A 289 -31.25 -19.39 16.28
C ASN A 289 -30.93 -18.26 15.31
N GLN A 290 -29.78 -17.56 15.45
CA GLN A 290 -29.45 -16.37 14.68
C GLN A 290 -28.01 -16.37 14.21
N ILE A 291 -27.75 -15.69 13.09
CA ILE A 291 -26.43 -15.37 12.58
C ILE A 291 -26.35 -13.85 12.42
N LEU A 292 -25.32 -13.22 12.96
CA LEU A 292 -24.98 -11.83 12.75
C LEU A 292 -23.89 -11.73 11.71
N LEU A 293 -24.15 -10.98 10.65
CA LEU A 293 -23.23 -10.74 9.56
C LEU A 293 -22.94 -9.23 9.47
N ALA A 294 -21.66 -8.85 9.45
CA ALA A 294 -21.25 -7.47 9.24
C ALA A 294 -20.73 -7.29 7.82
N ASP A 295 -21.22 -6.28 7.12
CA ASP A 295 -20.76 -5.92 5.79
C ASP A 295 -19.49 -5.03 5.81
N ALA A 296 -18.97 -4.68 4.61
CA ALA A 296 -17.78 -3.83 4.47
C ALA A 296 -17.96 -2.40 4.99
N THR A 297 -19.18 -1.96 5.24
CA THR A 297 -19.49 -0.63 5.80
C THR A 297 -19.56 -0.64 7.33
N GLY A 298 -19.43 -1.82 7.95
CA GLY A 298 -19.62 -1.99 9.38
C GLY A 298 -21.06 -2.23 9.81
N THR A 299 -22.00 -2.29 8.87
CA THR A 299 -23.41 -2.52 9.18
C THR A 299 -23.65 -3.98 9.56
N ILE A 300 -24.21 -4.20 10.73
CA ILE A 300 -24.51 -5.54 11.25
C ILE A 300 -25.96 -5.90 10.93
N SER A 301 -26.14 -7.00 10.22
CA SER A 301 -27.45 -7.58 9.91
C SER A 301 -27.64 -8.89 10.66
N THR A 302 -28.85 -9.09 11.22
CA THR A 302 -29.22 -10.30 11.96
C THR A 302 -30.16 -11.15 11.12
N PHE A 303 -29.86 -12.44 10.99
CA PHE A 303 -30.63 -13.42 10.21
C PHE A 303 -31.03 -14.57 11.10
N LYS A 304 -32.29 -14.96 11.07
CA LYS A 304 -32.73 -16.20 11.71
C LYS A 304 -32.27 -17.41 10.88
N LYS A 305 -31.77 -18.46 11.52
CA LYS A 305 -31.27 -19.65 10.83
C LYS A 305 -32.32 -20.30 9.90
N ASN A 306 -33.61 -20.24 10.29
CA ASN A 306 -34.71 -20.77 9.47
C ASN A 306 -35.02 -19.95 8.22
N GLU A 307 -34.53 -18.70 8.12
CA GLU A 307 -34.69 -17.82 6.95
C GLU A 307 -33.53 -17.97 5.95
N ILE A 308 -32.44 -18.64 6.34
CA ILE A 308 -31.23 -18.80 5.53
C ILE A 308 -31.41 -19.99 4.60
N ALA A 309 -31.19 -19.78 3.30
CA ALA A 309 -31.13 -20.82 2.28
C ALA A 309 -29.70 -21.40 2.17
N SER A 310 -28.67 -20.53 2.17
CA SER A 310 -27.27 -20.94 2.13
C SER A 310 -26.35 -19.93 2.80
N LEU A 311 -25.23 -20.42 3.34
CA LEU A 311 -24.12 -19.62 3.90
C LEU A 311 -22.82 -20.24 3.39
N ILE A 312 -22.16 -19.55 2.45
CA ILE A 312 -21.00 -20.07 1.73
C ILE A 312 -19.79 -19.18 2.01
N PRO A 313 -18.66 -19.73 2.46
CA PRO A 313 -17.44 -18.95 2.63
C PRO A 313 -16.87 -18.55 1.26
N LEU A 314 -16.47 -17.28 1.13
CA LEU A 314 -15.80 -16.74 -0.03
C LEU A 314 -14.28 -16.77 0.16
N LYS A 315 -13.55 -16.80 -0.95
CA LYS A 315 -12.07 -16.65 -0.96
C LYS A 315 -11.62 -15.19 -0.90
N SER A 316 -12.53 -14.26 -1.10
CA SER A 316 -12.24 -12.82 -1.02
C SER A 316 -12.26 -12.32 0.42
N SER A 317 -11.42 -11.34 0.71
CA SER A 317 -11.45 -10.61 1.97
C SER A 317 -12.58 -9.57 1.98
N ILE A 318 -13.16 -9.29 3.16
CA ILE A 318 -14.03 -8.14 3.36
C ILE A 318 -13.23 -6.82 3.40
N MET A 319 -11.94 -6.90 3.73
CA MET A 319 -11.03 -5.77 3.64
C MET A 319 -10.87 -5.38 2.16
N PRO A 320 -11.13 -4.12 1.78
CA PRO A 320 -11.17 -3.72 0.38
C PRO A 320 -9.83 -3.87 -0.33
N ASP A 321 -9.81 -4.49 -1.52
CA ASP A 321 -8.62 -4.65 -2.36
C ASP A 321 -8.07 -3.32 -2.87
N ASN A 322 -8.91 -2.28 -2.90
CA ASN A 322 -8.57 -0.98 -3.44
C ASN A 322 -7.91 -0.03 -2.42
N LEU A 323 -7.62 -0.46 -1.20
CA LEU A 323 -6.86 0.33 -0.24
C LEU A 323 -5.52 0.79 -0.81
N SER A 324 -4.82 -0.10 -1.51
CA SER A 324 -3.55 0.23 -2.19
C SER A 324 -3.69 1.31 -3.27
N SER A 325 -4.89 1.52 -3.81
CA SER A 325 -5.15 2.58 -4.78
C SER A 325 -5.36 3.95 -4.15
N GLN A 326 -5.70 3.97 -2.87
CA GLN A 326 -6.03 5.18 -2.13
C GLN A 326 -4.85 5.70 -1.29
N LEU A 327 -3.86 4.84 -1.03
CA LEU A 327 -2.66 5.18 -0.28
C LEU A 327 -1.50 5.42 -1.23
N SER A 328 -0.85 6.59 -1.14
CA SER A 328 0.46 6.77 -1.74
C SER A 328 1.53 5.99 -0.97
N TYR A 329 2.73 5.86 -1.55
CA TYR A 329 3.87 5.26 -0.87
C TYR A 329 4.16 5.92 0.48
N ARG A 330 4.06 7.26 0.56
CA ARG A 330 4.28 8.02 1.79
C ARG A 330 3.20 7.75 2.82
N GLU A 331 1.95 7.71 2.41
CA GLU A 331 0.84 7.41 3.31
C GLU A 331 0.89 5.96 3.81
N LEU A 332 1.29 5.01 2.94
CA LEU A 332 1.54 3.63 3.36
C LEU A 332 2.67 3.55 4.39
N LEU A 333 3.73 4.34 4.20
CA LEU A 333 4.87 4.45 5.11
C LEU A 333 4.44 5.00 6.47
N ASP A 334 3.67 6.09 6.49
CA ASP A 334 3.16 6.72 7.72
C ASP A 334 2.21 5.77 8.46
N LEU A 335 1.32 5.08 7.73
CA LEU A 335 0.38 4.11 8.29
C LEU A 335 1.12 2.91 8.93
N VAL A 336 2.08 2.32 8.21
CA VAL A 336 2.85 1.19 8.75
C VAL A 336 3.68 1.62 9.96
N PHE A 337 4.23 2.83 9.96
CA PHE A 337 4.95 3.38 11.10
C PHE A 337 4.04 3.54 12.32
N PHE A 338 2.84 4.09 12.14
CA PHE A 338 1.84 4.17 13.19
C PHE A 338 1.45 2.79 13.73
N LEU A 339 1.17 1.83 12.86
CA LEU A 339 0.79 0.46 13.25
C LEU A 339 1.92 -0.25 14.03
N LYS A 340 3.17 0.08 13.77
CA LYS A 340 4.34 -0.49 14.45
C LYS A 340 4.77 0.25 15.71
N ASP A 341 4.11 1.34 16.08
CA ASP A 341 4.46 2.09 17.27
C ASP A 341 4.19 1.28 18.54
N PRO A 342 5.22 0.99 19.35
CA PRO A 342 5.08 0.23 20.58
C PRO A 342 4.24 0.95 21.64
N THR A 343 4.07 2.28 21.57
CA THR A 343 3.22 3.03 22.49
C THR A 343 1.73 2.69 22.27
N ASN A 344 1.35 2.31 21.06
CA ASN A 344 0.03 1.80 20.77
C ASN A 344 -0.28 0.51 21.55
N SER A 345 0.73 -0.33 21.84
CA SER A 345 0.53 -1.57 22.61
C SER A 345 0.02 -1.33 24.03
N LYS A 346 0.34 -0.19 24.65
CA LYS A 346 -0.17 0.20 25.98
C LYS A 346 -1.62 0.69 25.91
N SER A 347 -2.02 1.27 24.79
CA SER A 347 -3.39 1.71 24.52
C SER A 347 -4.25 0.59 23.93
N PHE A 348 -3.62 -0.48 23.42
CA PHE A 348 -4.23 -1.64 22.78
C PHE A 348 -4.06 -2.89 23.63
N SER A 349 -4.20 -2.74 24.93
CA SER A 349 -4.17 -3.89 25.84
C SER A 349 -5.43 -4.72 25.61
N GLY A 350 -5.26 -5.84 25.02
CA GLY A 350 -6.30 -6.83 24.95
C GLY A 350 -6.38 -7.59 23.65
N THR A 351 -5.75 -8.72 23.65
CA THR A 351 -6.08 -9.90 22.89
C THR A 351 -5.54 -10.03 21.53
N SER A 352 -5.38 -11.10 21.24
CA SER A 352 -5.97 -12.34 20.94
C SER A 352 -5.17 -13.11 19.94
N TYR A 353 -3.94 -12.64 19.70
CA TYR A 353 -3.11 -13.24 18.67
C TYR A 353 -1.88 -13.88 19.29
N VAL A 354 -1.84 -15.20 19.29
CA VAL A 354 -0.63 -15.92 19.68
C VAL A 354 0.32 -15.90 18.50
N GLY A 355 1.31 -15.00 18.53
CA GLY A 355 2.30 -14.88 17.46
C GLY A 355 3.29 -16.05 17.40
N GLN A 356 3.56 -16.68 18.54
CA GLN A 356 4.51 -17.79 18.66
C GLN A 356 4.03 -18.81 19.71
N ILE A 357 4.29 -20.08 19.45
CA ILE A 357 4.04 -21.18 20.38
C ILE A 357 5.25 -22.11 20.44
N LYS A 358 5.40 -22.81 21.54
CA LYS A 358 6.45 -23.82 21.72
C LYS A 358 5.91 -25.19 21.33
N LEU A 359 6.53 -25.83 20.34
CA LEU A 359 6.25 -27.19 19.95
C LEU A 359 7.17 -28.12 20.69
N ASN A 360 6.62 -29.08 21.43
CA ASN A 360 7.35 -30.23 21.98
C ASN A 360 7.20 -31.43 21.06
N LYS A 361 8.33 -32.04 20.71
CA LYS A 361 8.39 -33.33 19.99
C LYS A 361 8.70 -34.43 20.98
N GLY A 362 7.70 -35.22 21.32
CA GLY A 362 7.84 -36.31 22.30
C GLY A 362 7.80 -35.83 23.76
N LEU A 363 8.03 -36.78 24.70
CA LEU A 363 7.92 -36.52 26.14
C LEU A 363 9.14 -35.82 26.77
N GLU A 364 10.18 -35.50 25.98
CA GLU A 364 11.39 -34.86 26.50
C GLU A 364 11.44 -33.37 26.11
N ASP A 365 11.59 -32.52 27.10
CA ASP A 365 11.73 -31.03 26.99
C ASP A 365 12.94 -30.58 26.13
N SER A 366 13.89 -31.47 25.86
CA SER A 366 15.15 -31.18 25.17
C SER A 366 15.03 -30.89 23.66
N LYS A 367 13.86 -31.16 23.05
CA LYS A 367 13.63 -30.98 21.60
C LYS A 367 12.51 -29.98 21.28
N SER A 368 12.36 -28.97 22.07
CA SER A 368 11.33 -27.96 21.83
C SER A 368 11.73 -26.94 20.73
N VAL A 369 10.80 -26.58 19.87
CA VAL A 369 10.98 -25.62 18.79
C VAL A 369 9.95 -24.50 18.90
N LEU A 370 10.40 -23.27 18.82
CA LEU A 370 9.49 -22.13 18.76
C LEU A 370 8.92 -21.98 17.34
N ILE A 371 7.60 -21.96 17.22
CA ILE A 371 6.88 -21.83 15.96
C ILE A 371 6.19 -20.47 15.93
N SER A 372 6.41 -19.71 14.86
CA SER A 372 5.71 -18.45 14.60
C SER A 372 4.47 -18.67 13.76
N ALA A 373 3.39 -18.00 14.11
CA ALA A 373 2.20 -17.94 13.28
C ALA A 373 2.46 -17.15 11.99
N ARG A 374 1.71 -17.48 10.94
CA ARG A 374 1.57 -16.63 9.76
C ARG A 374 0.81 -15.34 10.12
N ASN A 375 0.69 -14.42 9.17
CA ASN A 375 0.02 -13.12 9.37
C ASN A 375 -1.45 -13.24 9.76
N ASP A 376 -2.10 -14.27 9.21
CA ASP A 376 -3.49 -14.60 9.47
C ASP A 376 -3.69 -15.37 10.79
N GLY A 377 -2.61 -15.63 11.55
CA GLY A 377 -2.63 -16.40 12.77
C GLY A 377 -2.55 -17.92 12.60
N PHE A 378 -2.27 -18.37 11.41
CA PHE A 378 -2.15 -19.78 11.13
C PHE A 378 -0.77 -20.32 11.53
N PHE A 379 -0.76 -21.35 12.37
CA PHE A 379 0.44 -22.13 12.67
C PHE A 379 0.57 -23.25 11.66
N ASN A 380 1.49 -23.12 10.69
CA ASN A 380 1.74 -24.14 9.67
C ASN A 380 2.62 -25.26 10.25
N LEU A 381 2.04 -26.45 10.33
CA LEU A 381 2.71 -27.62 10.91
C LEU A 381 3.33 -28.59 9.89
N GLN A 382 3.08 -28.38 8.60
CA GLN A 382 3.48 -29.34 7.55
C GLN A 382 4.97 -29.69 7.61
N LYS A 383 5.85 -28.71 7.84
CA LYS A 383 7.30 -28.94 7.91
C LYS A 383 7.76 -29.69 9.17
N TYR A 384 6.92 -29.72 10.21
CA TYR A 384 7.24 -30.38 11.49
C TYR A 384 6.68 -31.80 11.57
N THR A 385 5.74 -32.16 10.68
CA THR A 385 5.06 -33.43 10.65
C THR A 385 5.58 -34.39 9.58
N GLN A 386 6.55 -33.97 8.76
CA GLN A 386 7.16 -34.83 7.74
C GLN A 386 8.00 -35.92 8.41
N GLY A 387 7.57 -37.17 8.26
CA GLY A 387 8.33 -38.35 8.68
C GLY A 387 8.21 -38.74 10.17
N THR A 388 7.31 -38.12 10.94
CA THR A 388 7.09 -38.46 12.34
C THR A 388 5.68 -39.02 12.56
N SER A 389 5.60 -40.17 13.28
CA SER A 389 4.34 -40.71 13.81
C SER A 389 4.08 -40.26 15.24
N GLU A 390 4.79 -39.25 15.72
CA GLU A 390 4.73 -38.78 17.09
C GLU A 390 3.55 -37.86 17.34
N GLN A 391 3.03 -37.84 18.55
CA GLN A 391 2.08 -36.85 19.03
C GLN A 391 2.77 -35.49 19.09
N LEU A 392 2.09 -34.45 18.59
CA LEU A 392 2.59 -33.06 18.66
C LEU A 392 1.85 -32.32 19.76
N SER A 393 2.59 -31.81 20.70
CA SER A 393 2.11 -31.03 21.83
C SER A 393 2.58 -29.59 21.72
N PHE A 394 1.65 -28.66 21.78
CA PHE A 394 1.93 -27.23 21.76
C PHE A 394 1.57 -26.65 23.10
N HIS A 395 2.48 -25.87 23.67
CA HIS A 395 2.20 -25.19 24.92
C HIS A 395 2.66 -23.73 24.92
N PHE A 396 1.97 -22.93 25.72
CA PHE A 396 2.29 -21.53 26.00
C PHE A 396 1.64 -21.13 27.31
N TYR A 397 2.08 -19.99 27.86
CA TYR A 397 1.56 -19.47 29.11
C TYR A 397 0.78 -18.19 28.90
N LEU A 398 -0.40 -18.09 29.56
CA LEU A 398 -1.16 -16.87 29.72
C LEU A 398 -1.00 -16.38 31.14
N ASN A 399 -0.39 -15.20 31.31
CA ASN A 399 -0.25 -14.58 32.61
C ASN A 399 -1.43 -13.67 32.88
N SER A 400 -2.15 -13.87 33.94
CA SER A 400 -3.25 -13.03 34.39
C SER A 400 -2.95 -12.41 35.75
N ASN A 401 -3.23 -11.14 35.94
CA ASN A 401 -3.05 -10.46 37.22
C ASN A 401 -4.17 -10.79 38.20
N ASN A 402 -5.33 -11.14 37.70
CA ASN A 402 -6.54 -11.45 38.50
C ASN A 402 -7.17 -12.74 38.00
N GLN A 403 -8.07 -13.28 38.81
CA GLN A 403 -8.98 -14.32 38.31
C GLN A 403 -9.86 -13.74 37.21
N SER A 404 -9.82 -14.33 36.02
CA SER A 404 -10.54 -13.79 34.85
C SER A 404 -11.12 -14.90 33.99
N LYS A 405 -12.15 -14.54 33.23
CA LYS A 405 -12.77 -15.42 32.22
C LYS A 405 -12.38 -14.95 30.82
N SER A 406 -12.03 -15.91 29.98
CA SER A 406 -11.65 -15.67 28.59
C SER A 406 -12.22 -16.76 27.71
N LEU A 407 -12.19 -16.56 26.40
CA LEU A 407 -12.54 -17.59 25.43
C LEU A 407 -11.29 -17.89 24.57
N VAL A 408 -11.04 -19.16 24.34
CA VAL A 408 -10.07 -19.58 23.31
C VAL A 408 -10.80 -20.20 22.15
N SER A 409 -10.45 -19.76 20.94
CA SER A 409 -10.95 -20.35 19.70
C SER A 409 -9.83 -21.07 18.98
N VAL A 410 -10.01 -22.34 18.68
CA VAL A 410 -9.09 -23.16 17.90
C VAL A 410 -9.78 -23.59 16.63
N THR A 411 -9.22 -23.24 15.48
CA THR A 411 -9.73 -23.70 14.19
C THR A 411 -8.71 -24.65 13.57
N SER A 412 -9.07 -25.90 13.40
CA SER A 412 -8.22 -26.94 12.83
C SER A 412 -9.04 -27.92 12.01
N ARG A 413 -8.38 -28.61 11.06
CA ARG A 413 -8.91 -29.78 10.35
C ARG A 413 -8.62 -31.09 11.08
N ASP A 414 -7.70 -31.03 12.02
CA ASP A 414 -7.20 -32.18 12.74
C ASP A 414 -7.81 -32.25 14.16
N SER A 415 -8.02 -33.44 14.68
CA SER A 415 -8.51 -33.63 16.03
C SER A 415 -7.45 -33.20 17.05
N PHE A 416 -7.88 -32.50 18.08
CA PHE A 416 -7.00 -32.03 19.15
C PHE A 416 -7.65 -32.15 20.54
N GLU A 417 -6.83 -32.13 21.55
CA GLU A 417 -7.20 -31.94 22.95
C GLU A 417 -6.69 -30.56 23.42
N LEU A 418 -7.50 -29.87 24.21
CA LEU A 418 -7.12 -28.62 24.86
C LEU A 418 -7.11 -28.81 26.36
N ARG A 419 -5.98 -28.49 27.01
CA ARG A 419 -5.84 -28.47 28.47
C ARG A 419 -5.46 -27.08 28.97
N ILE A 420 -5.94 -26.76 30.16
CA ILE A 420 -5.61 -25.52 30.86
C ILE A 420 -5.19 -25.92 32.27
N ASN A 421 -3.97 -25.55 32.65
CA ASN A 421 -3.42 -25.93 33.94
C ASN A 421 -3.62 -27.44 34.23
N THR A 422 -3.36 -28.30 33.23
CA THR A 422 -3.57 -29.74 33.24
C THR A 422 -5.02 -30.23 33.21
N VAL A 423 -6.01 -29.32 33.30
CA VAL A 423 -7.43 -29.68 33.23
C VAL A 423 -7.88 -29.80 31.78
N LEU A 424 -8.29 -31.01 31.37
CA LEU A 424 -8.86 -31.24 30.04
C LEU A 424 -10.18 -30.49 29.89
N LYS A 425 -10.27 -29.63 28.88
CA LYS A 425 -11.48 -28.86 28.58
C LYS A 425 -12.42 -29.60 27.63
N THR A 426 -11.88 -30.20 26.57
CA THR A 426 -12.69 -31.05 25.66
C THR A 426 -11.80 -31.89 24.76
N GLU A 427 -12.18 -33.13 24.57
CA GLU A 427 -11.71 -33.99 23.49
C GLU A 427 -12.64 -33.77 22.29
N GLN A 428 -12.11 -33.23 21.19
CA GLN A 428 -12.91 -32.95 20.00
C GLN A 428 -12.52 -33.89 18.86
N GLN A 429 -13.48 -34.71 18.43
CA GLN A 429 -13.38 -35.43 17.18
C GLN A 429 -13.92 -34.57 16.03
N ILE A 430 -13.07 -34.21 15.09
CA ILE A 430 -13.44 -33.41 13.94
C ILE A 430 -14.25 -34.25 12.96
N LYS A 431 -15.49 -33.84 12.74
CA LYS A 431 -16.37 -34.45 11.74
C LYS A 431 -16.40 -33.73 10.40
N LYS A 432 -15.94 -32.47 10.33
CA LYS A 432 -15.93 -31.64 9.09
C LYS A 432 -14.74 -30.67 9.07
N SER A 433 -14.21 -30.39 7.89
CA SER A 433 -13.10 -29.47 7.66
C SER A 433 -13.42 -28.02 8.07
N ASN A 434 -12.43 -27.31 8.63
CA ASN A 434 -12.47 -25.89 9.02
C ASN A 434 -13.57 -25.53 10.04
N THR A 435 -13.70 -26.31 11.11
CA THR A 435 -14.60 -25.95 12.20
C THR A 435 -13.86 -25.13 13.26
N ASN A 436 -14.44 -24.02 13.68
CA ASN A 436 -13.95 -23.21 14.77
C ASN A 436 -14.56 -23.73 16.10
N TYR A 437 -13.73 -24.15 17.01
CA TYR A 437 -14.10 -24.61 18.35
C TYR A 437 -13.75 -23.51 19.35
N THR A 438 -14.72 -23.11 20.19
CA THR A 438 -14.52 -22.09 21.21
C THR A 438 -14.73 -22.69 22.59
N PHE A 439 -13.82 -22.42 23.50
CA PHE A 439 -13.82 -22.95 24.86
C PHE A 439 -13.70 -21.82 25.88
N ASP A 440 -14.43 -21.97 27.01
CA ASP A 440 -14.29 -21.08 28.16
C ASP A 440 -12.98 -21.36 28.90
N LEU A 441 -12.22 -20.31 29.16
CA LEU A 441 -11.02 -20.31 29.98
C LEU A 441 -11.29 -19.61 31.30
N ASP A 442 -11.13 -20.33 32.41
CA ASP A 442 -11.01 -19.73 33.73
C ASP A 442 -9.52 -19.58 34.05
N LEU A 443 -9.02 -18.38 34.08
CA LEU A 443 -7.62 -18.06 34.33
C LEU A 443 -7.42 -17.69 35.79
N ASN A 444 -6.43 -18.34 36.42
CA ASN A 444 -5.97 -18.00 37.76
C ASN A 444 -5.00 -16.81 37.73
N PRO A 445 -4.86 -16.04 38.83
CA PRO A 445 -3.76 -15.09 38.97
C PRO A 445 -2.41 -15.78 38.78
N GLY A 446 -1.50 -15.16 38.04
CA GLY A 446 -0.21 -15.74 37.65
C GLY A 446 -0.22 -16.44 36.29
N SER A 447 0.67 -17.39 36.11
CA SER A 447 0.88 -18.14 34.86
C SER A 447 -0.13 -19.28 34.72
N ASN A 448 -0.85 -19.28 33.60
CA ASN A 448 -1.75 -20.39 33.22
C ASN A 448 -1.18 -21.11 32.00
N LEU A 449 -0.90 -22.38 32.15
CA LEU A 449 -0.40 -23.24 31.07
C LEU A 449 -1.57 -23.65 30.16
N ILE A 450 -1.42 -23.34 28.86
CA ILE A 450 -2.34 -23.80 27.82
C ILE A 450 -1.64 -24.82 26.96
N GLU A 451 -2.23 -25.98 26.79
CA GLU A 451 -1.70 -27.10 26.02
C GLU A 451 -2.70 -27.49 24.93
N ILE A 452 -2.20 -27.71 23.72
CA ILE A 452 -2.98 -28.18 22.58
C ILE A 452 -2.25 -29.40 22.02
N ASP A 453 -2.88 -30.56 22.16
CA ASP A 453 -2.32 -31.85 21.73
C ASP A 453 -3.04 -32.36 20.50
N PHE A 454 -2.30 -32.60 19.42
CA PHE A 454 -2.83 -33.21 18.20
C PHE A 454 -2.58 -34.72 18.17
N SER A 455 -3.62 -35.48 17.81
CA SER A 455 -3.58 -36.97 17.76
C SER A 455 -2.56 -37.48 16.74
N LYS A 456 -1.98 -38.66 17.04
CA LYS A 456 -1.03 -39.36 16.16
C LYS A 456 -1.63 -39.72 14.81
N GLY A 457 -0.82 -39.70 13.76
CA GLY A 457 -0.98 -40.59 12.61
C GLY A 457 -1.36 -39.95 11.27
N LYS A 458 -1.46 -38.63 11.12
CA LYS A 458 -1.69 -38.00 9.82
C LYS A 458 -0.84 -36.73 9.67
N ARG A 459 -0.59 -36.37 8.42
CA ARG A 459 0.06 -35.11 8.06
C ARG A 459 -0.81 -33.94 8.53
N LEU A 460 -0.43 -33.29 9.61
CA LEU A 460 -1.12 -32.12 10.13
C LEU A 460 -0.87 -30.91 9.20
N GLU A 461 -1.92 -30.21 8.84
CA GLU A 461 -1.80 -28.98 8.05
C GLU A 461 -1.45 -27.79 8.94
N GLY A 462 -2.12 -27.69 10.08
CA GLY A 462 -1.96 -26.59 11.02
C GLY A 462 -3.26 -26.16 11.68
N PHE A 463 -3.19 -25.07 12.43
CA PHE A 463 -4.34 -24.53 13.15
C PHE A 463 -4.24 -23.02 13.34
N TYR A 464 -5.39 -22.41 13.61
CA TYR A 464 -5.51 -21.04 14.07
C TYR A 464 -5.81 -21.02 15.55
N LEU A 465 -5.25 -20.05 16.27
CA LEU A 465 -5.45 -19.88 17.69
C LEU A 465 -5.80 -18.42 17.99
N HIS A 466 -6.91 -18.23 18.66
CA HIS A 466 -7.46 -16.90 18.93
C HIS A 466 -8.06 -16.86 20.34
N PHE A 467 -7.86 -15.75 21.05
CA PHE A 467 -8.43 -15.50 22.37
C PHE A 467 -9.37 -14.32 22.33
N THR A 468 -10.49 -14.41 23.04
CA THR A 468 -11.42 -13.29 23.25
C THR A 468 -11.96 -13.33 24.68
N GLY A 469 -12.21 -12.18 25.29
CA GLY A 469 -12.83 -12.09 26.61
C GLY A 469 -12.81 -10.65 27.14
N ASP A 470 -13.68 -10.36 28.08
CA ASP A 470 -13.88 -9.01 28.63
C ASP A 470 -12.64 -8.52 29.41
N ASP A 471 -11.89 -9.42 30.02
CA ASP A 471 -10.72 -9.11 30.87
C ASP A 471 -9.39 -9.10 30.10
N ILE A 472 -9.39 -9.56 28.87
CA ILE A 472 -8.19 -9.52 28.02
C ILE A 472 -7.87 -8.07 27.59
N ASN A 473 -8.78 -7.16 27.77
CA ASN A 473 -8.68 -5.75 27.41
C ASN A 473 -8.05 -4.85 28.47
N GLY A 474 -7.81 -5.36 29.65
CA GLY A 474 -7.26 -4.59 30.75
C GLY A 474 -5.86 -5.04 31.13
N SER A 475 -4.82 -4.84 30.31
CA SER A 475 -3.41 -4.91 30.73
C SER A 475 -2.96 -6.08 31.65
N SER A 476 -3.80 -7.06 31.92
CA SER A 476 -3.59 -8.08 32.93
C SER A 476 -3.24 -9.46 32.39
N ILE A 477 -3.33 -9.70 31.08
CA ILE A 477 -2.94 -10.98 30.49
C ILE A 477 -1.77 -10.79 29.53
N ASN A 478 -0.62 -11.32 29.88
CA ASN A 478 0.58 -11.32 29.07
C ASN A 478 0.84 -12.72 28.53
N TYR A 479 1.11 -12.82 27.25
CA TYR A 479 1.52 -14.06 26.61
C TYR A 479 3.02 -14.27 26.72
N ASN A 480 3.45 -15.45 27.13
CA ASN A 480 4.85 -15.86 27.10
C ASN A 480 5.00 -17.27 26.51
N PRO A 481 5.71 -17.43 25.38
CA PRO A 481 5.92 -18.72 24.76
C PRO A 481 6.95 -19.61 25.49
N ALA A 482 7.74 -19.07 26.42
CA ALA A 482 9.00 -19.70 26.81
C ALA A 482 9.22 -19.87 28.32
N LEU A 483 8.35 -19.45 29.21
CA LEU A 483 8.73 -19.48 30.65
C LEU A 483 8.12 -20.62 31.43
N LYS A 484 9.04 -21.47 31.87
CA LYS A 484 9.20 -21.85 33.27
C LYS A 484 10.21 -20.93 33.89
N ASP A 485 9.85 -20.22 34.93
CA ASP A 485 10.78 -19.93 36.03
C ASP A 485 10.82 -21.07 36.98
#